data_b13bcbf6f5e8f296f9718e5afce2057e
#
_entry.id   b13bcbf6f5e8f296f9718e5afce2057e
#
_cell.length_a   1.000
_cell.length_b   1.000
_cell.length_c   1.000
_cell.angle_alpha   90.00
_cell.angle_beta   90.00
_cell.angle_gamma   90.00
#
_symmetry.space_group_name_H-M   'P 1'
#
loop_
_entity.id
_entity.type
_entity.pdbx_description
1 polymer ?
#
loop_
_entity_poly.entity_id
_entity_poly.type
_entity_poly.pdbx_seq_one_letter_code
_entity_poly.pdbx_strand_id
1 'polypeptide(L)'
;MVAEMIGVVDDDASILRAVQRLLGSLGFTVKTFGSGEDLLASDCLERIHCLVLDVHLGGLSGFELQERLSEAPVQIPIIFITAHDDPPTRDRARRAGAVEYLRKPFDEHALIGAIEKALGRR
;
A
#
# COMPACT_ATOMS: atom_id res chain seq x y z
N MET A 1 9.13 19.23 11.79
CA MET A 1 8.08 18.59 10.98
C MET A 1 8.38 17.10 10.86
N VAL A 2 7.39 16.27 11.09
CA VAL A 2 7.56 14.82 11.06
C VAL A 2 7.26 14.32 9.65
N ALA A 3 8.14 13.48 9.12
CA ALA A 3 7.91 12.88 7.80
C ALA A 3 6.72 11.93 7.87
N GLU A 4 5.92 11.92 6.82
CA GLU A 4 4.81 10.99 6.71
C GLU A 4 5.33 9.59 6.43
N MET A 5 4.70 8.60 7.02
CA MET A 5 5.14 7.20 6.92
C MET A 5 4.27 6.45 5.92
N ILE A 6 4.91 5.83 4.93
CA ILE A 6 4.25 5.02 3.93
C ILE A 6 4.62 3.56 4.18
N GLY A 7 3.64 2.71 4.34
CA GLY A 7 3.86 1.28 4.42
C GLY A 7 3.74 0.64 3.05
N VAL A 8 4.61 -0.30 2.72
CA VAL A 8 4.58 -1.00 1.43
C VAL A 8 4.63 -2.50 1.72
N VAL A 9 3.62 -3.22 1.24
CA VAL A 9 3.52 -4.68 1.45
C VAL A 9 3.54 -5.37 0.10
N ASP A 10 4.56 -6.16 -0.16
CA ASP A 10 4.71 -6.90 -1.41
C ASP A 10 5.70 -8.03 -1.15
N ASP A 11 5.43 -9.22 -1.67
CA ASP A 11 6.36 -10.34 -1.49
C ASP A 11 7.53 -10.32 -2.47
N ASP A 12 7.55 -9.37 -3.39
CA ASP A 12 8.65 -9.18 -4.34
C ASP A 12 9.64 -8.17 -3.75
N ALA A 13 10.81 -8.64 -3.32
CA ALA A 13 11.81 -7.79 -2.69
C ALA A 13 12.29 -6.67 -3.61
N SER A 14 12.31 -6.89 -4.93
CA SER A 14 12.76 -5.85 -5.85
C SER A 14 11.77 -4.69 -5.92
N ILE A 15 10.47 -4.98 -5.83
CA ILE A 15 9.44 -3.95 -5.75
C ILE A 15 9.63 -3.14 -4.47
N LEU A 16 9.82 -3.83 -3.34
CA LEU A 16 10.00 -3.16 -2.06
C LEU A 16 11.19 -2.19 -2.11
N ARG A 17 12.31 -2.63 -2.66
CA ARG A 17 13.50 -1.79 -2.74
C ARG A 17 13.28 -0.59 -3.67
N ALA A 18 12.65 -0.82 -4.82
CA ALA A 18 12.43 0.25 -5.78
C ALA A 18 11.51 1.32 -5.22
N VAL A 19 10.41 0.90 -4.59
CA VAL A 19 9.44 1.84 -4.02
C VAL A 19 10.06 2.57 -2.84
N GLN A 20 10.81 1.86 -1.99
CA GLN A 20 11.48 2.50 -0.86
C GLN A 20 12.46 3.57 -1.31
N ARG A 21 13.24 3.28 -2.36
CA ARG A 21 14.20 4.25 -2.88
C ARG A 21 13.49 5.48 -3.45
N LEU A 22 12.44 5.26 -4.24
CA LEU A 22 11.71 6.36 -4.83
C LEU A 22 11.08 7.25 -3.78
N LEU A 23 10.31 6.67 -2.88
CA LEU A 23 9.57 7.46 -1.89
C LEU A 23 10.51 8.06 -0.84
N GLY A 24 11.58 7.35 -0.49
CA GLY A 24 12.58 7.89 0.42
C GLY A 24 13.25 9.14 -0.14
N SER A 25 13.50 9.15 -1.46
CA SER A 25 14.12 10.32 -2.10
C SER A 25 13.20 11.54 -2.07
N LEU A 26 11.91 11.33 -1.88
CA LEU A 26 10.93 12.42 -1.81
C LEU A 26 10.66 12.86 -0.37
N GLY A 27 11.37 12.30 0.59
CA GLY A 27 11.28 12.72 1.99
C GLY A 27 10.31 11.90 2.84
N PHE A 28 9.68 10.86 2.29
CA PHE A 28 8.81 10.00 3.08
C PHE A 28 9.63 9.03 3.93
N THR A 29 9.10 8.67 5.09
CA THR A 29 9.60 7.52 5.84
C THR A 29 8.89 6.29 5.27
N VAL A 30 9.65 5.29 4.85
CA VAL A 30 9.08 4.12 4.18
C VAL A 30 9.37 2.88 5.01
N LYS A 31 8.33 2.10 5.30
CA LYS A 31 8.45 0.81 5.96
C LYS A 31 7.99 -0.27 5.01
N THR A 32 8.82 -1.28 4.79
CA THR A 32 8.52 -2.35 3.84
C THR A 32 8.25 -3.65 4.57
N PHE A 33 7.31 -4.42 4.04
CA PHE A 33 6.90 -5.70 4.63
C PHE A 33 6.75 -6.72 3.51
N GLY A 34 7.32 -7.91 3.72
CA GLY A 34 7.23 -8.98 2.73
C GLY A 34 5.94 -9.77 2.78
N SER A 35 5.09 -9.53 3.78
CA SER A 35 3.83 -10.24 3.93
C SER A 35 2.86 -9.40 4.75
N GLY A 36 1.56 -9.75 4.64
CA GLY A 36 0.54 -9.10 5.48
C GLY A 36 0.74 -9.42 6.94
N GLU A 37 1.18 -10.62 7.24
CA GLU A 37 1.44 -11.04 8.61
C GLU A 37 2.53 -10.17 9.25
N ASP A 38 3.58 -9.86 8.50
CA ASP A 38 4.64 -8.99 9.00
C ASP A 38 4.11 -7.60 9.33
N LEU A 39 3.24 -7.07 8.48
CA LEU A 39 2.64 -5.77 8.76
C LEU A 39 1.81 -5.80 10.04
N LEU A 40 0.96 -6.83 10.20
CA LEU A 40 0.09 -6.92 11.37
C LEU A 40 0.88 -7.10 12.66
N ALA A 41 2.06 -7.74 12.58
CA ALA A 41 2.92 -7.93 13.75
C ALA A 41 3.78 -6.70 14.05
N SER A 42 3.77 -5.71 13.17
CA SER A 42 4.62 -4.53 13.29
C SER A 42 4.10 -3.59 14.38
N ASP A 43 5.02 -2.93 15.08
CA ASP A 43 4.67 -1.93 16.07
C ASP A 43 4.48 -0.53 15.46
N CYS A 44 4.68 -0.39 14.15
CA CYS A 44 4.53 0.91 13.50
C CYS A 44 3.18 1.07 12.78
N LEU A 45 2.30 0.07 12.87
CA LEU A 45 1.04 0.08 12.12
C LEU A 45 0.22 1.35 12.39
N GLU A 46 0.16 1.80 13.63
CA GLU A 46 -0.63 2.98 13.99
C GLU A 46 -0.03 4.28 13.49
N ARG A 47 1.22 4.26 13.03
CA ARG A 47 1.90 5.46 12.54
C ARG A 47 1.90 5.56 11.02
N ILE A 48 1.36 4.55 10.33
CA ILE A 48 1.34 4.53 8.86
C ILE A 48 0.22 5.44 8.37
N HIS A 49 0.59 6.37 7.49
CA HIS A 49 -0.33 7.35 6.93
C HIS A 49 -0.97 6.89 5.63
N CYS A 50 -0.32 5.97 4.92
CA CYS A 50 -0.81 5.44 3.65
C CYS A 50 -0.16 4.08 3.43
N LEU A 51 -0.91 3.15 2.87
CA LEU A 51 -0.44 1.78 2.65
C LEU A 51 -0.52 1.43 1.18
N VAL A 52 0.62 1.00 0.62
CA VAL A 52 0.68 0.45 -0.74
C VAL A 52 0.70 -1.06 -0.58
N LEU A 53 -0.27 -1.75 -1.17
CA LEU A 53 -0.57 -3.13 -0.82
C LEU A 53 -0.78 -3.98 -2.06
N ASP A 54 0.07 -4.98 -2.24
CA ASP A 54 -0.10 -5.95 -3.32
C ASP A 54 -1.34 -6.79 -3.05
N VAL A 55 -2.16 -6.98 -4.08
CA VAL A 55 -3.36 -7.82 -3.98
C VAL A 55 -2.96 -9.28 -3.77
N HIS A 56 -1.93 -9.74 -4.49
CA HIS A 56 -1.55 -11.16 -4.52
C HIS A 56 -0.32 -11.41 -3.67
N LEU A 57 -0.56 -11.66 -2.39
CA LEU A 57 0.49 -12.01 -1.44
C LEU A 57 0.39 -13.49 -1.09
N GLY A 58 1.51 -14.13 -0.83
CA GLY A 58 1.50 -15.47 -0.25
C GLY A 58 0.94 -15.40 1.17
N GLY A 59 0.17 -16.39 1.55
CA GLY A 59 -0.50 -16.37 2.85
C GLY A 59 -1.70 -15.45 2.84
N LEU A 60 -1.71 -14.48 3.74
CA LEU A 60 -2.80 -13.52 3.82
C LEU A 60 -2.79 -12.61 2.58
N SER A 61 -3.87 -12.63 1.80
CA SER A 61 -3.94 -11.81 0.58
C SER A 61 -4.09 -10.35 0.92
N GLY A 62 -3.89 -9.49 -0.10
CA GLY A 62 -4.07 -8.05 0.10
C GLY A 62 -5.48 -7.69 0.53
N PHE A 63 -6.49 -8.34 -0.06
CA PHE A 63 -7.87 -8.07 0.32
C PHE A 63 -8.20 -8.57 1.73
N GLU A 64 -7.68 -9.74 2.10
CA GLU A 64 -7.87 -10.23 3.46
C GLU A 64 -7.20 -9.32 4.47
N LEU A 65 -6.01 -8.82 4.15
CA LEU A 65 -5.31 -7.87 5.00
C LEU A 65 -6.13 -6.58 5.15
N GLN A 66 -6.67 -6.08 4.04
CA GLN A 66 -7.49 -4.87 4.07
C GLN A 66 -8.71 -5.06 4.97
N GLU A 67 -9.34 -6.23 4.92
CA GLU A 67 -10.49 -6.51 5.76
C GLU A 67 -10.12 -6.46 7.24
N ARG A 68 -8.97 -7.02 7.60
CA ARG A 68 -8.51 -6.95 8.99
C ARG A 68 -8.22 -5.53 9.43
N LEU A 69 -7.61 -4.75 8.54
CA LEU A 69 -7.29 -3.36 8.86
C LEU A 69 -8.54 -2.50 9.00
N SER A 70 -9.61 -2.86 8.29
CA SER A 70 -10.86 -2.08 8.35
C SER A 70 -11.53 -2.17 9.70
N GLU A 71 -11.16 -3.15 10.52
CA GLU A 71 -11.70 -3.28 11.87
C GLU A 71 -11.01 -2.35 12.87
N ALA A 72 -9.90 -1.74 12.48
CA ALA A 72 -9.18 -0.82 13.35
C ALA A 72 -9.95 0.49 13.52
N PRO A 73 -9.81 1.15 14.68
CA PRO A 73 -10.50 2.44 14.90
C PRO A 73 -10.05 3.52 13.91
N VAL A 74 -8.79 3.50 13.50
CA VAL A 74 -8.25 4.47 12.54
C VAL A 74 -8.13 3.79 11.19
N GLN A 75 -8.72 4.38 10.18
CA GLN A 75 -8.68 3.83 8.82
C GLN A 75 -7.47 4.36 8.07
N ILE A 76 -6.67 3.44 7.52
CA ILE A 76 -5.48 3.80 6.75
C ILE A 76 -5.86 3.80 5.28
N PRO A 77 -5.61 4.90 4.54
CA PRO A 77 -5.87 4.91 3.09
C PRO A 77 -5.02 3.86 2.39
N ILE A 78 -5.62 3.10 1.49
CA ILE A 78 -4.95 1.98 0.82
C ILE A 78 -4.90 2.21 -0.68
N ILE A 79 -3.72 1.97 -1.26
CA ILE A 79 -3.48 1.90 -2.69
C ILE A 79 -3.16 0.44 -3.00
N PHE A 80 -4.00 -0.22 -3.80
CA PHE A 80 -3.70 -1.58 -4.22
C PHE A 80 -2.81 -1.58 -5.45
N ILE A 81 -1.86 -2.50 -5.50
CA ILE A 81 -1.04 -2.75 -6.68
C ILE A 81 -1.19 -4.22 -7.06
N THR A 82 -1.12 -4.53 -8.34
CA THR A 82 -1.27 -5.92 -8.80
C THR A 82 -0.59 -6.14 -10.14
N ALA A 83 0.01 -7.33 -10.30
CA ALA A 83 0.49 -7.80 -11.60
C ALA A 83 -0.64 -8.44 -12.42
N HIS A 84 -1.79 -8.72 -11.79
CA HIS A 84 -2.92 -9.41 -12.43
C HIS A 84 -4.15 -8.52 -12.41
N ASP A 85 -4.21 -7.61 -13.39
CA ASP A 85 -5.32 -6.66 -13.49
C ASP A 85 -6.45 -7.31 -14.28
N ASP A 86 -7.57 -7.53 -13.60
CA ASP A 86 -8.78 -8.02 -14.24
C ASP A 86 -9.99 -7.29 -13.63
N PRO A 87 -11.14 -7.30 -14.34
CA PRO A 87 -12.31 -6.55 -13.85
C PRO A 87 -12.80 -6.96 -12.47
N PRO A 88 -12.86 -8.26 -12.10
CA PRO A 88 -13.30 -8.60 -10.75
C PRO A 88 -12.37 -8.08 -9.66
N THR A 89 -11.06 -8.12 -9.89
CA THR A 89 -10.07 -7.62 -8.92
C THR A 89 -10.21 -6.11 -8.77
N ARG A 90 -10.35 -5.41 -9.89
CA ARG A 90 -10.52 -3.95 -9.86
C ARG A 90 -11.81 -3.56 -9.15
N ASP A 91 -12.89 -4.28 -9.41
CA ASP A 91 -14.16 -4.05 -8.74
C ASP A 91 -14.05 -4.27 -7.24
N ARG A 92 -13.37 -5.34 -6.84
CA ARG A 92 -13.20 -5.64 -5.41
C ARG A 92 -12.40 -4.54 -4.71
N ALA A 93 -11.36 -4.04 -5.36
CA ALA A 93 -10.57 -2.94 -4.80
C ALA A 93 -11.44 -1.69 -4.59
N ARG A 94 -12.27 -1.37 -5.58
CA ARG A 94 -13.16 -0.22 -5.48
C ARG A 94 -14.17 -0.39 -4.35
N ARG A 95 -14.76 -1.57 -4.23
CA ARG A 95 -15.72 -1.84 -3.15
C ARG A 95 -15.08 -1.82 -1.78
N ALA A 96 -13.79 -2.12 -1.70
CA ALA A 96 -13.03 -2.05 -0.45
C ALA A 96 -12.68 -0.62 -0.05
N GLY A 97 -13.00 0.36 -0.90
CA GLY A 97 -12.73 1.75 -0.60
C GLY A 97 -11.31 2.19 -0.87
N ALA A 98 -10.61 1.49 -1.77
CA ALA A 98 -9.23 1.85 -2.12
C ALA A 98 -9.17 3.25 -2.69
N VAL A 99 -8.10 3.98 -2.34
CA VAL A 99 -7.86 5.30 -2.90
C VAL A 99 -7.51 5.19 -4.38
N GLU A 100 -6.66 4.22 -4.72
CA GLU A 100 -6.25 3.96 -6.09
C GLU A 100 -5.94 2.48 -6.26
N TYR A 101 -5.88 2.09 -7.53
CA TYR A 101 -5.58 0.72 -7.94
C TYR A 101 -4.61 0.82 -9.12
N LEU A 102 -3.39 0.31 -8.97
CA LEU A 102 -2.35 0.45 -9.97
C LEU A 102 -1.92 -0.93 -10.47
N ARG A 103 -1.78 -1.05 -11.77
CA ARG A 103 -1.28 -2.26 -12.41
C ARG A 103 0.24 -2.24 -12.47
N LYS A 104 0.89 -3.35 -12.16
CA LYS A 104 2.34 -3.49 -12.33
C LYS A 104 2.67 -3.85 -13.77
N PRO A 105 3.74 -3.31 -14.35
CA PRO A 105 4.57 -2.25 -13.78
C PRO A 105 3.85 -0.90 -13.85
N PHE A 106 3.99 -0.11 -12.80
CA PHE A 106 3.34 1.19 -12.76
C PHE A 106 4.37 2.31 -12.95
N ASP A 107 3.87 3.42 -13.46
CA ASP A 107 4.65 4.62 -13.63
C ASP A 107 4.91 5.25 -12.25
N GLU A 108 6.12 5.76 -12.04
CA GLU A 108 6.46 6.45 -10.80
C GLU A 108 5.50 7.60 -10.51
N HIS A 109 5.14 8.37 -11.54
CA HIS A 109 4.22 9.49 -11.35
C HIS A 109 2.84 9.01 -10.92
N ALA A 110 2.40 7.87 -11.42
CA ALA A 110 1.11 7.30 -11.01
C ALA A 110 1.13 6.93 -9.53
N LEU A 111 2.22 6.34 -9.06
CA LEU A 111 2.34 5.98 -7.66
C LEU A 111 2.40 7.22 -6.78
N ILE A 112 3.21 8.20 -7.16
CA ILE A 112 3.35 9.44 -6.39
C ILE A 112 2.01 10.16 -6.30
N GLY A 113 1.29 10.24 -7.43
CA GLY A 113 -0.03 10.88 -7.45
C GLY A 113 -1.03 10.17 -6.56
N ALA A 114 -1.00 8.83 -6.56
CA ALA A 114 -1.89 8.05 -5.70
C ALA A 114 -1.59 8.31 -4.22
N ILE A 115 -0.31 8.40 -3.86
CA ILE A 115 0.08 8.66 -2.47
C ILE A 115 -0.33 10.06 -2.06
N GLU A 116 -0.14 11.05 -2.92
CA GLU A 116 -0.57 12.42 -2.61
C GLU A 116 -2.07 12.49 -2.41
N LYS A 117 -2.83 11.77 -3.23
CA LYS A 117 -4.29 11.70 -3.08
C LYS A 117 -4.65 11.03 -1.76
N ALA A 118 -3.96 9.95 -1.41
CA ALA A 118 -4.21 9.25 -0.14
C ALA A 118 -3.93 10.13 1.07
N LEU A 119 -2.92 10.99 0.96
CA LEU A 119 -2.56 11.91 2.04
C LEU A 119 -3.37 13.19 2.05
N GLY A 120 -4.30 13.34 1.12
CA GLY A 120 -5.14 14.53 1.04
C GLY A 120 -4.47 15.74 0.44
N ARG A 121 -3.41 15.55 -0.35
CA ARG A 121 -2.65 16.65 -0.95
C ARG A 121 -3.12 17.02 -2.33
N ARG A 122 -4.02 16.68 -2.83
CA ARG A 122 -4.47 17.01 -4.02
C ARG A 122 -4.49 16.85 -5.00
#